data_486dc9fa5d9b3ec234c531c4ae5e6968
#
_entry.id   486dc9fa5d9b3ec234c531c4ae5e6968
#
_cell.length_a   1.000
_cell.length_b   1.000
_cell.length_c   1.000
_cell.angle_alpha   90.00
_cell.angle_beta   90.00
_cell.angle_gamma   90.00
#
_symmetry.space_group_name_H-M   'P 1'
#
loop_
_entity.id
_entity.type
_entity.pdbx_description
1 polymer ?
#
loop_
_entity_poly.entity_id
_entity_poly.type
_entity_poly.pdbx_seq_one_letter_code
_entity_poly.pdbx_strand_id
1 'polypeptide(L)'
;FGKYKNPKKQKERKFYDVPNHKETFVAVESDKEAAFAQVQLLYKDYAEPKKVTTLGDFKEYLAKGLFSTMLNNRLEELQNSPNPPFNFGYTYHGGTWARTKEAFQSFAMVAQDKQLEALKVLVKENERVKQFGFTQGELDRAKAEFLSQIERQYNEREKSESENFVSEYQANFLEKEPIPSIEWTFDIFKKMLPTISVEDTNGLIAKYLKEDNRVVILTGPEKDGLVKPTEQEVLNSLNDKKNE
;
A
#
# COMPACT_ATOMS: atom_id res chain seq x y z
N PHE A 1 18.27 27.74 16.12
CA PHE A 1 18.76 26.73 15.14
C PHE A 1 19.96 27.26 14.35
N GLY A 2 19.98 28.50 13.85
CA GLY A 2 21.07 29.08 13.02
C GLY A 2 22.47 29.07 13.65
N LYS A 3 22.61 28.82 14.95
CA LYS A 3 23.89 28.71 15.64
C LYS A 3 24.52 27.30 15.58
N TYR A 4 23.75 26.28 15.16
CA TYR A 4 24.27 24.92 15.04
C TYR A 4 25.15 24.81 13.80
N LYS A 5 26.34 24.23 13.96
CA LYS A 5 27.25 23.93 12.88
C LYS A 5 27.25 22.43 12.63
N ASN A 6 27.37 22.04 11.38
CA ASN A 6 27.56 20.64 11.05
C ASN A 6 28.82 20.08 11.72
N PRO A 7 28.77 18.87 12.25
CA PRO A 7 29.96 18.24 12.82
C PRO A 7 31.05 18.09 11.75
N LYS A 8 32.30 18.28 12.13
CA LYS A 8 33.45 18.14 11.22
C LYS A 8 33.57 16.77 10.55
N LYS A 9 33.04 15.72 11.21
CA LYS A 9 32.94 14.37 10.67
C LYS A 9 31.48 13.96 10.80
N GLN A 10 30.73 14.09 9.73
CA GLN A 10 29.37 13.53 9.68
C GLN A 10 29.46 12.01 9.56
N LYS A 11 28.66 11.29 10.37
CA LYS A 11 28.51 9.85 10.18
C LYS A 11 27.76 9.62 8.86
N GLU A 12 28.30 8.72 8.06
CA GLU A 12 27.60 8.27 6.87
C GLU A 12 26.32 7.52 7.26
N ARG A 13 25.21 7.83 6.56
CA ARG A 13 23.94 7.12 6.78
C ARG A 13 24.09 5.71 6.19
N LYS A 14 23.99 4.72 7.05
CA LYS A 14 23.97 3.32 6.60
C LYS A 14 22.54 2.94 6.17
N PHE A 15 22.47 2.29 5.02
CA PHE A 15 21.25 1.63 4.54
C PHE A 15 21.43 0.13 4.75
N TYR A 16 20.38 -0.51 5.24
CA TYR A 16 20.36 -1.95 5.45
C TYR A 16 19.38 -2.55 4.45
N ASP A 17 19.85 -3.53 3.70
CA ASP A 17 19.02 -4.24 2.75
C ASP A 17 18.09 -5.22 3.49
N VAL A 18 16.90 -5.44 2.90
CA VAL A 18 15.96 -6.48 3.31
C VAL A 18 16.03 -7.57 2.24
N PRO A 19 16.63 -8.74 2.55
CA PRO A 19 16.86 -9.77 1.56
C PRO A 19 15.56 -10.31 0.97
N ASN A 20 15.64 -10.73 -0.28
CA ASN A 20 14.57 -11.47 -0.94
C ASN A 20 14.60 -12.95 -0.47
N HIS A 21 13.46 -13.61 -0.52
CA HIS A 21 13.29 -15.02 -0.12
C HIS A 21 12.26 -15.73 -1.01
N LYS A 22 12.34 -17.05 -1.08
CA LYS A 22 11.41 -17.87 -1.89
C LYS A 22 10.17 -18.27 -1.11
N GLU A 23 10.36 -18.66 0.14
CA GLU A 23 9.30 -19.08 1.05
C GLU A 23 8.46 -17.88 1.54
N THR A 24 7.23 -18.13 1.94
CA THR A 24 6.41 -17.14 2.62
C THR A 24 6.80 -17.09 4.10
N PHE A 25 7.14 -15.91 4.60
CA PHE A 25 7.36 -15.70 6.03
C PHE A 25 6.03 -15.36 6.72
N VAL A 26 5.82 -15.97 7.87
CA VAL A 26 4.63 -15.77 8.70
C VAL A 26 5.06 -15.32 10.09
N ALA A 27 4.40 -14.28 10.60
CA ALA A 27 4.51 -13.86 11.99
C ALA A 27 3.10 -13.75 12.58
N VAL A 28 2.88 -14.36 13.74
CA VAL A 28 1.62 -14.30 14.48
C VAL A 28 1.93 -13.84 15.90
N GLU A 29 1.62 -12.61 16.19
CA GLU A 29 1.96 -11.97 17.45
C GLU A 29 0.73 -11.43 18.18
N SER A 30 0.79 -11.38 19.51
CA SER A 30 -0.23 -10.70 20.29
C SER A 30 0.41 -9.84 21.38
N ASP A 31 -0.31 -8.78 21.73
CA ASP A 31 0.08 -7.83 22.75
C ASP A 31 -1.12 -7.50 23.63
N LYS A 32 -0.87 -7.37 24.94
CA LYS A 32 -1.93 -7.03 25.93
C LYS A 32 -2.51 -5.64 25.74
N GLU A 33 -1.72 -4.74 25.14
CA GLU A 33 -2.12 -3.36 24.87
C GLU A 33 -2.75 -3.18 23.48
N ALA A 34 -2.71 -4.22 22.62
CA ALA A 34 -3.33 -4.15 21.31
C ALA A 34 -4.85 -3.99 21.41
N ALA A 35 -5.39 -2.93 20.81
CA ALA A 35 -6.84 -2.67 20.81
C ALA A 35 -7.57 -3.46 19.70
N PHE A 36 -6.88 -3.79 18.60
CA PHE A 36 -7.44 -4.39 17.39
C PHE A 36 -6.64 -5.58 16.92
N ALA A 37 -7.31 -6.51 16.26
CA ALA A 37 -6.65 -7.53 15.48
C ALA A 37 -6.41 -7.02 14.03
N GLN A 38 -5.26 -7.35 13.47
CA GLN A 38 -4.82 -6.88 12.16
C GLN A 38 -4.26 -8.03 11.33
N VAL A 39 -4.43 -7.89 10.03
CA VAL A 39 -3.86 -8.77 9.01
C VAL A 39 -3.07 -7.90 8.03
N GLN A 40 -1.81 -8.26 7.80
CA GLN A 40 -0.98 -7.65 6.77
C GLN A 40 -0.45 -8.74 5.84
N LEU A 41 -0.68 -8.58 4.56
CA LEU A 41 -0.17 -9.45 3.50
C LEU A 41 0.70 -8.59 2.58
N LEU A 42 2.01 -8.84 2.59
CA LEU A 42 2.99 -8.06 1.85
C LEU A 42 3.64 -8.92 0.77
N TYR A 43 3.78 -8.32 -0.41
CA TYR A 43 4.55 -8.84 -1.53
C TYR A 43 5.70 -7.87 -1.77
N LYS A 44 6.89 -8.20 -1.27
CA LYS A 44 8.06 -7.31 -1.36
C LYS A 44 8.56 -7.23 -2.79
N ASP A 45 8.93 -6.03 -3.21
CA ASP A 45 9.57 -5.82 -4.50
C ASP A 45 10.98 -6.45 -4.52
N TYR A 46 11.38 -6.98 -5.68
CA TYR A 46 12.76 -7.44 -5.88
C TYR A 46 13.73 -6.28 -6.04
N ALA A 47 13.29 -5.25 -6.74
CA ALA A 47 14.10 -4.06 -6.99
C ALA A 47 14.08 -3.10 -5.78
N GLU A 48 15.10 -2.27 -5.73
CA GLU A 48 15.12 -1.13 -4.81
C GLU A 48 14.10 -0.07 -5.24
N PRO A 49 13.62 0.76 -4.27
CA PRO A 49 12.73 1.87 -4.56
C PRO A 49 13.32 2.81 -5.61
N LYS A 50 12.51 3.18 -6.59
CA LYS A 50 12.91 4.10 -7.66
C LYS A 50 12.28 5.47 -7.45
N LYS A 51 13.12 6.52 -7.47
CA LYS A 51 12.64 7.89 -7.39
C LYS A 51 11.90 8.30 -8.66
N VAL A 52 10.87 9.10 -8.48
CA VAL A 52 10.14 9.74 -9.58
C VAL A 52 10.93 10.95 -10.04
N THR A 53 11.59 10.84 -11.20
CA THR A 53 12.45 11.91 -11.75
C THR A 53 12.09 12.31 -13.18
N THR A 54 11.28 11.50 -13.85
CA THR A 54 10.82 11.74 -15.22
C THR A 54 9.29 11.64 -15.32
N LEU A 55 8.72 12.14 -16.41
CA LEU A 55 7.29 11.96 -16.70
C LEU A 55 6.91 10.48 -16.87
N GLY A 56 7.82 9.64 -17.33
CA GLY A 56 7.61 8.20 -17.41
C GLY A 56 7.52 7.57 -16.01
N ASP A 57 8.40 7.96 -15.07
CA ASP A 57 8.32 7.52 -13.68
C ASP A 57 7.03 8.02 -13.02
N PHE A 58 6.62 9.25 -13.34
CA PHE A 58 5.37 9.81 -12.83
C PHE A 58 4.14 9.08 -13.39
N LYS A 59 4.14 8.69 -14.66
CA LYS A 59 3.08 7.84 -15.24
C LYS A 59 3.00 6.49 -14.49
N GLU A 60 4.14 5.85 -14.23
CA GLU A 60 4.17 4.61 -13.43
C GLU A 60 3.66 4.83 -12.01
N TYR A 61 4.04 5.92 -11.36
CA TYR A 61 3.53 6.29 -10.04
C TYR A 61 2.00 6.44 -10.03
N LEU A 62 1.44 7.14 -11.01
CA LEU A 62 -0.02 7.27 -11.14
C LEU A 62 -0.70 5.91 -11.41
N ALA A 63 -0.12 5.07 -12.27
CA ALA A 63 -0.65 3.73 -12.55
C ALA A 63 -0.67 2.85 -11.27
N LYS A 64 0.36 2.93 -10.43
CA LYS A 64 0.43 2.27 -9.11
C LYS A 64 -0.68 2.75 -8.18
N GLY A 65 -0.92 4.06 -8.11
CA GLY A 65 -2.01 4.64 -7.34
C GLY A 65 -3.39 4.18 -7.83
N LEU A 66 -3.62 4.23 -9.14
CA LEU A 66 -4.87 3.77 -9.76
C LEU A 66 -5.12 2.27 -9.52
N PHE A 67 -4.08 1.44 -9.60
CA PHE A 67 -4.14 0.01 -9.24
C PHE A 67 -4.67 -0.18 -7.82
N SER A 68 -4.06 0.50 -6.85
CA SER A 68 -4.48 0.42 -5.46
C SER A 68 -5.90 0.94 -5.25
N THR A 69 -6.27 2.05 -5.90
CA THR A 69 -7.63 2.61 -5.79
C THR A 69 -8.68 1.65 -6.34
N MET A 70 -8.47 1.05 -7.51
CA MET A 70 -9.42 0.08 -8.07
C MET A 70 -9.63 -1.13 -7.15
N LEU A 71 -8.54 -1.64 -6.54
CA LEU A 71 -8.66 -2.75 -5.60
C LEU A 71 -9.29 -2.30 -4.28
N ASN A 72 -8.98 -1.10 -3.80
CA ASN A 72 -9.61 -0.54 -2.60
C ASN A 72 -11.12 -0.35 -2.77
N ASN A 73 -11.58 0.04 -3.94
CA ASN A 73 -13.01 0.14 -4.23
C ASN A 73 -13.72 -1.22 -4.13
N ARG A 74 -13.07 -2.32 -4.57
CA ARG A 74 -13.59 -3.69 -4.34
C ARG A 74 -13.60 -4.07 -2.86
N LEU A 75 -12.56 -3.71 -2.10
CA LEU A 75 -12.53 -3.97 -0.65
C LEU A 75 -13.59 -3.15 0.10
N GLU A 76 -13.85 -1.92 -0.33
CA GLU A 76 -14.90 -1.08 0.24
C GLU A 76 -16.30 -1.67 0.00
N GLU A 77 -16.57 -2.25 -1.17
CA GLU A 77 -17.81 -2.98 -1.45
C GLU A 77 -18.00 -4.15 -0.46
N LEU A 78 -16.94 -4.90 -0.16
CA LEU A 78 -16.96 -5.99 0.81
C LEU A 78 -17.14 -5.48 2.24
N GLN A 79 -16.51 -4.38 2.59
CA GLN A 79 -16.66 -3.73 3.90
C GLN A 79 -18.10 -3.24 4.14
N ASN A 80 -18.77 -2.77 3.10
CA ASN A 80 -20.13 -2.29 3.16
C ASN A 80 -21.20 -3.40 2.97
N SER A 81 -20.78 -4.68 2.90
CA SER A 81 -21.69 -5.81 2.80
C SER A 81 -22.40 -6.09 4.14
N PRO A 82 -23.55 -6.82 4.13
CA PRO A 82 -24.27 -7.16 5.37
C PRO A 82 -23.45 -7.93 6.41
N ASN A 83 -22.48 -8.74 5.97
CA ASN A 83 -21.57 -9.49 6.81
C ASN A 83 -20.13 -9.19 6.39
N PRO A 84 -19.59 -8.03 6.80
CA PRO A 84 -18.27 -7.62 6.34
C PRO A 84 -17.17 -8.54 6.94
N PRO A 85 -16.20 -8.98 6.12
CA PRO A 85 -15.11 -9.83 6.58
C PRO A 85 -14.07 -9.07 7.42
N PHE A 86 -14.10 -7.75 7.38
CA PHE A 86 -13.23 -6.85 8.13
C PHE A 86 -13.94 -5.52 8.39
N ASN A 87 -13.49 -4.82 9.43
CA ASN A 87 -13.99 -3.49 9.79
C ASN A 87 -13.44 -2.42 8.85
N PHE A 88 -12.19 -2.62 8.41
CA PHE A 88 -11.50 -1.74 7.50
C PHE A 88 -10.45 -2.55 6.72
N GLY A 89 -10.35 -2.31 5.42
CA GLY A 89 -9.35 -2.94 4.57
C GLY A 89 -8.86 -1.99 3.50
N TYR A 90 -7.57 -2.06 3.18
CA TYR A 90 -7.00 -1.30 2.08
C TYR A 90 -5.77 -1.97 1.50
N THR A 91 -5.40 -1.57 0.30
CA THR A 91 -4.17 -1.95 -0.36
C THR A 91 -3.39 -0.72 -0.81
N TYR A 92 -2.08 -0.84 -0.83
CA TYR A 92 -1.23 0.17 -1.45
C TYR A 92 0.10 -0.44 -1.89
N HIS A 93 0.78 0.24 -2.81
CA HIS A 93 2.17 -0.06 -3.14
C HIS A 93 3.05 1.10 -2.67
N GLY A 94 4.09 0.79 -1.92
CA GLY A 94 5.01 1.81 -1.42
C GLY A 94 6.00 1.30 -0.39
N GLY A 95 6.58 2.24 0.35
CA GLY A 95 7.58 1.97 1.36
C GLY A 95 7.11 1.00 2.45
N THR A 96 8.04 0.20 2.92
CA THR A 96 7.89 -0.68 4.06
C THR A 96 8.54 -0.05 5.31
N TRP A 97 8.85 -0.85 6.32
CA TRP A 97 9.65 -0.44 7.48
C TRP A 97 11.14 -0.17 7.15
N ALA A 98 11.60 -0.52 5.95
CA ALA A 98 12.96 -0.29 5.48
C ALA A 98 12.97 0.61 4.25
N ARG A 99 13.88 1.60 4.22
CA ARG A 99 14.03 2.56 3.11
C ARG A 99 14.50 1.93 1.80
N THR A 100 15.06 0.74 1.88
CA THR A 100 15.60 -0.02 0.74
C THR A 100 14.58 -0.97 0.11
N LYS A 101 13.33 -1.00 0.63
CA LYS A 101 12.34 -1.96 0.18
C LYS A 101 10.94 -1.36 0.10
N GLU A 102 10.33 -1.52 -1.05
CA GLU A 102 8.90 -1.32 -1.26
C GLU A 102 8.17 -2.67 -1.30
N ALA A 103 6.86 -2.62 -1.10
CA ALA A 103 6.00 -3.78 -1.22
C ALA A 103 4.61 -3.35 -1.71
N PHE A 104 3.94 -4.25 -2.43
CA PHE A 104 2.49 -4.21 -2.51
C PHE A 104 1.92 -4.83 -1.23
N GLN A 105 1.01 -4.13 -0.58
CA GLN A 105 0.52 -4.48 0.73
C GLN A 105 -1.00 -4.51 0.74
N SER A 106 -1.56 -5.57 1.32
CA SER A 106 -2.98 -5.68 1.64
C SER A 106 -3.11 -5.72 3.16
N PHE A 107 -3.93 -4.86 3.71
CA PHE A 107 -4.17 -4.69 5.14
C PHE A 107 -5.65 -4.85 5.46
N ALA A 108 -5.94 -5.47 6.61
CA ALA A 108 -7.28 -5.45 7.19
C ALA A 108 -7.23 -5.30 8.71
N MET A 109 -8.15 -4.50 9.24
CA MET A 109 -8.45 -4.44 10.67
C MET A 109 -9.74 -5.22 10.92
N VAL A 110 -9.71 -6.14 11.87
CA VAL A 110 -10.74 -7.17 12.05
C VAL A 110 -11.15 -7.32 13.51
N ALA A 111 -12.26 -8.00 13.73
CA ALA A 111 -12.59 -8.57 15.04
C ALA A 111 -11.52 -9.61 15.45
N GLN A 112 -11.38 -9.81 16.76
CA GLN A 112 -10.23 -10.53 17.35
C GLN A 112 -10.05 -11.98 16.88
N ASP A 113 -11.12 -12.63 16.45
CA ASP A 113 -11.17 -14.03 15.97
C ASP A 113 -11.29 -14.17 14.46
N LYS A 114 -11.27 -13.05 13.70
CA LYS A 114 -11.57 -13.02 12.26
C LYS A 114 -10.35 -12.89 11.36
N GLN A 115 -9.14 -13.01 11.89
CA GLN A 115 -7.90 -12.78 11.14
C GLN A 115 -7.74 -13.72 9.94
N LEU A 116 -7.99 -15.02 10.12
CA LEU A 116 -7.87 -15.99 9.03
C LEU A 116 -8.95 -15.80 7.95
N GLU A 117 -10.18 -15.45 8.35
CA GLU A 117 -11.26 -15.13 7.42
C GLU A 117 -10.89 -13.90 6.55
N ALA A 118 -10.46 -12.83 7.19
CA ALA A 118 -10.02 -11.63 6.47
C ALA A 118 -8.81 -11.90 5.56
N LEU A 119 -7.83 -12.67 6.03
CA LEU A 119 -6.68 -13.06 5.19
C LEU A 119 -7.15 -13.79 3.92
N LYS A 120 -8.07 -14.75 4.04
CA LYS A 120 -8.64 -15.46 2.88
C LYS A 120 -9.32 -14.52 1.90
N VAL A 121 -10.06 -13.52 2.40
CA VAL A 121 -10.72 -12.52 1.55
C VAL A 121 -9.70 -11.65 0.83
N LEU A 122 -8.67 -11.15 1.52
CA LEU A 122 -7.59 -10.39 0.89
C LEU A 122 -6.86 -11.21 -0.19
N VAL A 123 -6.56 -12.47 0.09
CA VAL A 123 -5.95 -13.40 -0.88
C VAL A 123 -6.89 -13.61 -2.07
N LYS A 124 -8.18 -13.84 -1.83
CA LYS A 124 -9.18 -14.05 -2.88
C LYS A 124 -9.29 -12.86 -3.81
N GLU A 125 -9.34 -11.63 -3.28
CA GLU A 125 -9.39 -10.42 -4.11
C GLU A 125 -8.09 -10.21 -4.90
N ASN A 126 -6.93 -10.46 -4.29
CA ASN A 126 -5.65 -10.43 -5.00
C ASN A 126 -5.59 -11.47 -6.14
N GLU A 127 -6.05 -12.71 -5.90
CA GLU A 127 -6.11 -13.75 -6.93
C GLU A 127 -7.15 -13.41 -8.02
N ARG A 128 -8.27 -12.79 -7.66
CA ARG A 128 -9.27 -12.31 -8.62
C ARG A 128 -8.69 -11.27 -9.58
N VAL A 129 -7.91 -10.32 -9.03
CA VAL A 129 -7.17 -9.36 -9.86
C VAL A 129 -6.13 -10.06 -10.73
N LYS A 130 -5.42 -11.05 -10.18
CA LYS A 130 -4.42 -11.83 -10.92
C LYS A 130 -5.02 -12.59 -12.10
N GLN A 131 -6.22 -13.16 -11.95
CA GLN A 131 -6.89 -13.95 -12.97
C GLN A 131 -7.62 -13.09 -14.03
N PHE A 132 -8.27 -12.03 -13.62
CA PHE A 132 -9.19 -11.28 -14.47
C PHE A 132 -8.75 -9.84 -14.74
N GLY A 133 -7.81 -9.32 -13.97
CA GLY A 133 -7.39 -7.92 -14.05
C GLY A 133 -8.47 -6.94 -13.59
N PHE A 134 -8.27 -5.71 -13.99
CA PHE A 134 -9.24 -4.62 -13.86
C PHE A 134 -9.91 -4.34 -15.21
N THR A 135 -11.11 -3.82 -15.15
CA THR A 135 -11.90 -3.41 -16.31
C THR A 135 -11.69 -1.93 -16.64
N GLN A 136 -12.00 -1.53 -17.87
CA GLN A 136 -11.97 -0.11 -18.26
C GLN A 136 -12.88 0.75 -17.36
N GLY A 137 -14.06 0.24 -16.99
CA GLY A 137 -15.00 0.98 -16.13
C GLY A 137 -14.46 1.22 -14.71
N GLU A 138 -13.69 0.29 -14.15
CA GLU A 138 -13.00 0.50 -12.87
C GLU A 138 -11.91 1.58 -13.00
N LEU A 139 -11.12 1.53 -14.05
CA LEU A 139 -10.09 2.52 -14.32
C LEU A 139 -10.68 3.91 -14.51
N ASP A 140 -11.78 4.05 -15.25
CA ASP A 140 -12.43 5.34 -15.50
C ASP A 140 -12.94 5.97 -14.20
N ARG A 141 -13.53 5.16 -13.29
CA ARG A 141 -13.95 5.62 -11.96
C ARG A 141 -12.74 6.06 -11.12
N ALA A 142 -11.70 5.25 -11.06
CA ALA A 142 -10.49 5.58 -10.30
C ALA A 142 -9.82 6.87 -10.81
N LYS A 143 -9.77 7.08 -12.12
CA LYS A 143 -9.28 8.34 -12.71
C LYS A 143 -10.12 9.54 -12.30
N ALA A 144 -11.45 9.39 -12.30
CA ALA A 144 -12.34 10.45 -11.88
C ALA A 144 -12.15 10.80 -10.38
N GLU A 145 -11.94 9.80 -9.53
CA GLU A 145 -11.62 9.99 -8.11
C GLU A 145 -10.31 10.75 -7.93
N PHE A 146 -9.24 10.35 -8.62
CA PHE A 146 -7.94 11.04 -8.59
C PHE A 146 -8.06 12.49 -9.04
N LEU A 147 -8.76 12.72 -10.14
CA LEU A 147 -8.95 14.07 -10.67
C LEU A 147 -9.75 14.94 -9.69
N SER A 148 -10.82 14.41 -9.12
CA SER A 148 -11.64 15.10 -8.12
C SER A 148 -10.83 15.43 -6.84
N GLN A 149 -9.98 14.52 -6.41
CA GLN A 149 -9.12 14.73 -5.24
C GLN A 149 -8.09 15.84 -5.46
N ILE A 150 -7.36 15.80 -6.57
CA ILE A 150 -6.36 16.83 -6.87
C ILE A 150 -7.00 18.19 -7.16
N GLU A 151 -8.17 18.21 -7.79
CA GLU A 151 -8.94 19.45 -8.02
C GLU A 151 -9.38 20.09 -6.71
N ARG A 152 -9.83 19.29 -5.73
CA ARG A 152 -10.17 19.77 -4.39
C ARG A 152 -8.94 20.36 -3.69
N GLN A 153 -7.80 19.66 -3.73
CA GLN A 153 -6.54 20.15 -3.15
C GLN A 153 -6.13 21.49 -3.80
N TYR A 154 -6.26 21.59 -5.12
CA TYR A 154 -5.96 22.83 -5.84
C TYR A 154 -6.90 23.98 -5.43
N ASN A 155 -8.20 23.72 -5.33
CA ASN A 155 -9.19 24.74 -4.95
C ASN A 155 -9.04 25.19 -3.49
N GLU A 156 -8.60 24.29 -2.61
CA GLU A 156 -8.43 24.52 -1.17
C GLU A 156 -6.98 24.88 -0.77
N ARG A 157 -6.09 25.10 -1.74
CA ARG A 157 -4.64 25.29 -1.49
C ARG A 157 -4.30 26.39 -0.49
N GLU A 158 -5.12 27.46 -0.45
CA GLU A 158 -4.96 28.56 0.52
C GLU A 158 -5.38 28.17 1.96
N LYS A 159 -6.01 27.00 2.13
CA LYS A 159 -6.48 26.48 3.42
C LYS A 159 -5.67 25.27 3.88
N SER A 160 -4.56 24.96 3.19
CA SER A 160 -3.70 23.83 3.57
C SER A 160 -3.12 24.04 4.97
N GLU A 161 -3.20 22.99 5.78
CA GLU A 161 -2.64 23.01 7.12
C GLU A 161 -1.11 22.96 7.08
N SER A 162 -0.46 23.58 8.08
CA SER A 162 1.01 23.63 8.18
C SER A 162 1.65 22.24 8.24
N GLU A 163 0.96 21.25 8.76
CA GLU A 163 1.42 19.86 8.86
C GLU A 163 1.73 19.24 7.48
N ASN A 164 0.90 19.56 6.47
CA ASN A 164 1.12 19.08 5.11
C ASN A 164 2.44 19.59 4.54
N PHE A 165 2.72 20.90 4.73
CA PHE A 165 3.99 21.49 4.30
C PHE A 165 5.19 20.96 5.07
N VAL A 166 5.04 20.70 6.38
CA VAL A 166 6.11 20.09 7.19
C VAL A 166 6.46 18.71 6.67
N SER A 167 5.47 17.89 6.31
CA SER A 167 5.67 16.55 5.75
C SER A 167 6.42 16.59 4.41
N GLU A 168 6.06 17.52 3.51
CA GLU A 168 6.77 17.73 2.24
C GLU A 168 8.23 18.17 2.45
N TYR A 169 8.46 19.13 3.34
CA TYR A 169 9.82 19.60 3.65
C TYR A 169 10.66 18.52 4.29
N GLN A 170 10.07 17.68 5.12
CA GLN A 170 10.73 16.55 5.76
C GLN A 170 11.12 15.49 4.72
N ALA A 171 10.22 15.13 3.81
CA ALA A 171 10.51 14.19 2.72
C ALA A 171 11.60 14.76 1.77
N ASN A 172 11.53 16.03 1.42
CA ASN A 172 12.57 16.69 0.63
C ASN A 172 13.92 16.68 1.33
N PHE A 173 13.99 17.04 2.63
CA PHE A 173 15.24 17.08 3.38
C PHE A 173 15.86 15.69 3.56
N LEU A 174 15.05 14.70 3.92
CA LEU A 174 15.51 13.35 4.25
C LEU A 174 15.75 12.48 3.02
N GLU A 175 14.86 12.56 2.02
CA GLU A 175 14.83 11.64 0.89
C GLU A 175 15.14 12.34 -0.44
N LYS A 176 15.28 13.66 -0.43
CA LYS A 176 15.48 14.47 -1.66
C LYS A 176 14.30 14.35 -2.63
N GLU A 177 13.08 14.21 -2.10
CA GLU A 177 11.89 14.27 -2.92
C GLU A 177 11.63 15.69 -3.43
N PRO A 178 11.16 15.85 -4.67
CA PRO A 178 10.81 17.16 -5.20
C PRO A 178 9.59 17.75 -4.46
N ILE A 179 9.50 19.06 -4.37
CA ILE A 179 8.34 19.78 -3.85
C ILE A 179 7.70 20.56 -5.02
N PRO A 180 6.86 19.93 -5.83
CA PRO A 180 6.16 20.61 -6.92
C PRO A 180 5.08 21.54 -6.36
N SER A 181 4.79 22.65 -7.05
CA SER A 181 3.63 23.45 -6.68
C SER A 181 2.33 22.73 -6.96
N ILE A 182 1.26 23.06 -6.23
CA ILE A 182 -0.06 22.45 -6.45
C ILE A 182 -0.61 22.76 -7.86
N GLU A 183 -0.30 23.92 -8.42
CA GLU A 183 -0.67 24.29 -9.79
C GLU A 183 -0.02 23.35 -10.80
N TRP A 184 1.28 23.10 -10.67
CA TRP A 184 1.99 22.16 -11.51
C TRP A 184 1.44 20.74 -11.34
N THR A 185 1.22 20.32 -10.10
CA THR A 185 0.68 19.00 -9.78
C THR A 185 -0.71 18.81 -10.41
N PHE A 186 -1.60 19.77 -10.27
CA PHE A 186 -2.93 19.72 -10.87
C PHE A 186 -2.86 19.62 -12.40
N ASP A 187 -2.04 20.46 -13.04
CA ASP A 187 -1.87 20.44 -14.49
C ASP A 187 -1.29 19.13 -15.01
N ILE A 188 -0.30 18.56 -14.32
CA ILE A 188 0.32 17.30 -14.75
C ILE A 188 -0.63 16.11 -14.56
N PHE A 189 -1.43 16.07 -13.49
CA PHE A 189 -2.48 15.06 -13.32
C PHE A 189 -3.48 15.09 -14.47
N LYS A 190 -3.99 16.26 -14.81
CA LYS A 190 -4.94 16.43 -15.96
C LYS A 190 -4.36 15.95 -17.29
N LYS A 191 -3.06 16.12 -17.49
CA LYS A 191 -2.38 15.70 -18.73
C LYS A 191 -2.07 14.21 -18.73
N MET A 192 -1.66 13.65 -17.59
CA MET A 192 -1.15 12.30 -17.52
C MET A 192 -2.22 11.24 -17.28
N LEU A 193 -3.25 11.51 -16.45
CA LEU A 193 -4.30 10.53 -16.17
C LEU A 193 -4.98 9.96 -17.43
N PRO A 194 -5.33 10.77 -18.45
CA PRO A 194 -5.92 10.25 -19.68
C PRO A 194 -5.02 9.27 -20.44
N THR A 195 -3.69 9.39 -20.27
CA THR A 195 -2.70 8.57 -21.01
C THR A 195 -2.49 7.19 -20.41
N ILE A 196 -3.03 6.92 -19.23
CA ILE A 196 -2.91 5.62 -18.56
C ILE A 196 -4.01 4.70 -19.07
N SER A 197 -3.64 3.56 -19.58
CA SER A 197 -4.59 2.54 -20.06
C SER A 197 -4.84 1.46 -19.00
N VAL A 198 -5.84 0.63 -19.23
CA VAL A 198 -6.10 -0.53 -18.37
C VAL A 198 -4.97 -1.55 -18.44
N GLU A 199 -4.29 -1.63 -19.59
CA GLU A 199 -3.09 -2.47 -19.77
C GLU A 199 -1.91 -1.96 -18.96
N ASP A 200 -1.71 -0.64 -18.82
CA ASP A 200 -0.68 -0.06 -17.95
C ASP A 200 -0.89 -0.52 -16.50
N THR A 201 -2.14 -0.51 -16.00
CA THR A 201 -2.46 -0.94 -14.62
C THR A 201 -2.41 -2.46 -14.47
N ASN A 202 -2.97 -3.22 -15.41
CA ASN A 202 -2.93 -4.68 -15.37
C ASN A 202 -1.50 -5.23 -15.53
N GLY A 203 -0.62 -4.52 -16.22
CA GLY A 203 0.81 -4.85 -16.30
C GLY A 203 1.53 -4.88 -14.96
N LEU A 204 0.98 -4.23 -13.92
CA LEU A 204 1.53 -4.25 -12.56
C LEU A 204 1.23 -5.55 -11.80
N ILE A 205 0.22 -6.32 -12.22
CA ILE A 205 -0.21 -7.55 -11.55
C ILE A 205 0.95 -8.52 -11.38
N ALA A 206 1.70 -8.77 -12.46
CA ALA A 206 2.84 -9.68 -12.45
C ALA A 206 4.02 -9.18 -11.59
N LYS A 207 4.09 -7.86 -11.35
CA LYS A 207 5.10 -7.27 -10.47
C LYS A 207 4.74 -7.45 -9.00
N TYR A 208 3.45 -7.34 -8.65
CA TYR A 208 2.98 -7.28 -7.28
C TYR A 208 2.57 -8.63 -6.70
N LEU A 209 1.76 -9.39 -7.43
CA LEU A 209 1.10 -10.58 -6.90
C LEU A 209 1.91 -11.85 -7.19
N LYS A 210 3.09 -11.95 -6.58
CA LYS A 210 3.98 -13.12 -6.68
C LYS A 210 3.77 -14.08 -5.53
N GLU A 211 4.16 -15.34 -5.71
CA GLU A 211 4.06 -16.35 -4.65
C GLU A 211 5.27 -16.35 -3.72
N ASP A 212 6.39 -15.85 -4.19
CA ASP A 212 7.63 -15.66 -3.44
C ASP A 212 7.74 -14.24 -2.86
N ASN A 213 8.75 -14.01 -2.04
CA ASN A 213 9.06 -12.73 -1.40
C ASN A 213 7.88 -12.17 -0.57
N ARG A 214 7.00 -13.06 -0.10
CA ARG A 214 5.74 -12.76 0.57
C ARG A 214 5.89 -12.86 2.08
N VAL A 215 5.28 -11.91 2.80
CA VAL A 215 5.24 -11.88 4.26
C VAL A 215 3.80 -11.72 4.71
N VAL A 216 3.39 -12.52 5.70
CA VAL A 216 2.09 -12.41 6.37
C VAL A 216 2.33 -12.10 7.82
N ILE A 217 1.68 -11.04 8.32
CA ILE A 217 1.77 -10.65 9.72
C ILE A 217 0.34 -10.57 10.27
N LEU A 218 0.09 -11.35 11.30
CA LEU A 218 -1.15 -11.29 12.08
C LEU A 218 -0.79 -10.74 13.46
N THR A 219 -1.44 -9.65 13.85
CA THR A 219 -1.27 -9.09 15.19
C THR A 219 -2.62 -8.89 15.85
N GLY A 220 -2.69 -9.02 17.17
CA GLY A 220 -3.95 -8.84 17.88
C GLY A 220 -3.78 -8.79 19.39
N PRO A 221 -4.89 -8.56 20.11
CA PRO A 221 -4.85 -8.53 21.56
C PRO A 221 -4.57 -9.91 22.18
N GLU A 222 -3.81 -9.91 23.24
CA GLU A 222 -3.67 -11.07 24.11
C GLU A 222 -4.82 -11.07 25.14
N LYS A 223 -5.75 -12.03 25.00
CA LYS A 223 -6.90 -12.19 25.89
C LYS A 223 -7.15 -13.66 26.20
N ASP A 224 -7.63 -13.93 27.41
CA ASP A 224 -8.04 -15.27 27.81
C ASP A 224 -9.12 -15.82 26.88
N GLY A 225 -8.95 -17.06 26.44
CA GLY A 225 -9.87 -17.75 25.52
C GLY A 225 -9.70 -17.43 24.03
N LEU A 226 -8.85 -16.48 23.65
CA LEU A 226 -8.47 -16.23 22.27
C LEU A 226 -7.34 -17.18 21.85
N VAL A 227 -7.62 -18.01 20.86
CA VAL A 227 -6.62 -18.90 20.26
C VAL A 227 -5.95 -18.18 19.08
N LYS A 228 -4.63 -18.05 19.14
CA LYS A 228 -3.83 -17.52 18.02
C LYS A 228 -3.84 -18.50 16.86
N PRO A 229 -4.00 -18.02 15.63
CA PRO A 229 -3.74 -18.85 14.46
C PRO A 229 -2.31 -19.42 14.47
N THR A 230 -2.18 -20.64 14.05
CA THR A 230 -0.87 -21.28 13.83
C THR A 230 -0.30 -20.82 12.48
N GLU A 231 1.03 -20.86 12.33
CA GLU A 231 1.69 -20.61 11.04
C GLU A 231 1.13 -21.49 9.93
N GLN A 232 0.84 -22.76 10.21
CA GLN A 232 0.28 -23.69 9.23
C GLN A 232 -1.13 -23.29 8.77
N GLU A 233 -1.98 -22.80 9.66
CA GLU A 233 -3.32 -22.30 9.31
C GLU A 233 -3.23 -21.04 8.44
N VAL A 234 -2.27 -20.15 8.72
CA VAL A 234 -1.99 -18.99 7.89
C VAL A 234 -1.54 -19.42 6.50
N LEU A 235 -0.57 -20.33 6.40
CA LEU A 235 -0.08 -20.87 5.11
C LEU A 235 -1.18 -21.58 4.34
N ASN A 236 -2.04 -22.35 5.00
CA ASN A 236 -3.20 -22.99 4.38
C ASN A 236 -4.18 -21.96 3.81
N SER A 237 -4.39 -20.85 4.52
CA SER A 237 -5.28 -19.77 4.07
C SER A 237 -4.78 -19.06 2.80
N LEU A 238 -3.47 -19.06 2.54
CA LEU A 238 -2.89 -18.55 1.30
C LEU A 238 -3.10 -19.46 0.10
N ASN A 239 -3.31 -20.75 0.34
CA ASN A 239 -3.49 -21.78 -0.69
C ASN A 239 -4.97 -22.02 -1.01
N ASP A 240 -5.89 -21.42 -0.28
CA ASP A 240 -7.34 -21.54 -0.49
C ASP A 240 -7.78 -20.67 -1.68
N LYS A 241 -7.27 -21.05 -2.87
CA LYS A 241 -7.46 -20.36 -4.16
C LYS A 241 -8.78 -20.74 -4.84
N LYS A 242 -9.70 -21.43 -4.17
CA LYS A 242 -10.96 -21.83 -4.77
C LYS A 242 -11.86 -20.61 -4.95
N ASN A 243 -11.92 -20.16 -6.19
CA ASN A 243 -12.99 -19.29 -6.67
C ASN A 243 -14.26 -20.14 -6.81
N GLU A 244 -15.26 -19.90 -6.00
CA GLU A 244 -16.64 -20.23 -6.33
C GLU A 244 -17.19 -19.20 -7.33
#